data_3255bdb47495b19f159a23de84994264
#
_entry.id   3255bdb47495b19f159a23de84994264
#
_cell.length_a   1.000
_cell.length_b   1.000
_cell.length_c   1.000
_cell.angle_alpha   90.00
_cell.angle_beta   90.00
_cell.angle_gamma   90.00
#
_symmetry.space_group_name_H-M   'P 1'
#
loop_
_entity.id
_entity.type
_entity.pdbx_description
1 polymer ?
#
loop_
_entity_poly.entity_id
_entity_poly.type
_entity_poly.pdbx_seq_one_letter_code
_entity_poly.pdbx_strand_id
1 'polypeptide(L)'
;MTDFYSSAWRRTVAMLTLALPSLVGAQCSRDIQVPVSVIGASVVVNGASISGIYPDLLRSMGAKLGCNFIFTPVPRARLEAMFEAGKADLLIPASSTPRRDQHGLFIPMLGSRPLLISLQGARASINTMQELIERRELRVALVRGYDYGAPYQALAKELSSQGRLFYEVDALSVARLMQSGFIDATIMAPTILAGVAQNDARVYGLVERLRLEGLPELPWGMSGIYLSRKSLTAQDQATLRELLDKAARSGILMESFQRHHSQEILTLSIRPR
;
A
#
# COMPACT_ATOMS: atom_id res chain seq x y z
N MET A 1 -62.46 74.83 6.58
CA MET A 1 -63.01 74.06 5.46
C MET A 1 -61.85 73.58 4.65
N THR A 2 -61.89 72.29 4.32
CA THR A 2 -61.01 71.49 3.46
C THR A 2 -59.79 70.83 4.13
N ASP A 3 -60.04 69.56 4.47
CA ASP A 3 -59.14 68.57 4.88
C ASP A 3 -58.19 68.17 3.76
N PHE A 4 -56.87 67.97 4.08
CA PHE A 4 -55.96 67.28 3.20
C PHE A 4 -55.46 66.02 3.90
N TYR A 5 -56.00 64.88 3.47
CA TYR A 5 -55.49 63.55 3.79
C TYR A 5 -54.18 63.29 3.04
N SER A 6 -53.08 63.06 3.75
CA SER A 6 -51.84 62.52 3.18
C SER A 6 -51.73 61.03 3.45
N SER A 7 -51.91 60.21 2.45
CA SER A 7 -51.70 58.76 2.52
C SER A 7 -50.21 58.42 2.42
N ALA A 8 -49.66 57.99 3.55
CA ALA A 8 -48.27 57.47 3.62
C ALA A 8 -48.25 56.02 3.06
N TRP A 9 -47.64 55.86 1.90
CA TRP A 9 -47.37 54.55 1.27
C TRP A 9 -46.13 53.91 1.92
N ARG A 10 -46.35 52.95 2.81
CA ARG A 10 -45.25 52.11 3.37
C ARG A 10 -44.81 51.13 2.30
N ARG A 11 -43.65 51.34 1.68
CA ARG A 11 -42.97 50.38 0.85
C ARG A 11 -42.28 49.34 1.71
N THR A 12 -42.84 48.12 1.85
CA THR A 12 -42.21 46.98 2.49
C THR A 12 -41.18 46.40 1.48
N VAL A 13 -39.88 46.64 1.76
CA VAL A 13 -38.81 45.99 1.01
C VAL A 13 -38.64 44.58 1.60
N ALA A 14 -39.13 43.56 0.87
CA ALA A 14 -38.86 42.17 1.21
C ALA A 14 -37.41 41.87 0.86
N MET A 15 -36.56 41.73 1.88
CA MET A 15 -35.18 41.24 1.72
C MET A 15 -35.22 39.74 1.44
N LEU A 16 -35.00 39.36 0.16
CA LEU A 16 -34.87 37.99 -0.27
C LEU A 16 -33.43 37.54 0.11
N THR A 17 -33.26 36.85 1.25
CA THR A 17 -32.00 36.22 1.62
C THR A 17 -31.76 35.02 0.72
N LEU A 18 -30.91 35.16 -0.29
CA LEU A 18 -30.33 34.06 -1.04
C LEU A 18 -29.47 33.22 -0.09
N ALA A 19 -29.98 32.09 0.37
CA ALA A 19 -29.17 31.04 1.00
C ALA A 19 -28.30 30.43 -0.08
N LEU A 20 -27.04 30.86 -0.16
CA LEU A 20 -26.01 30.18 -0.94
C LEU A 20 -25.82 28.76 -0.35
N PRO A 21 -25.99 27.69 -1.13
CA PRO A 21 -25.64 26.36 -0.66
C PRO A 21 -24.13 26.38 -0.38
N SER A 22 -23.76 26.21 0.89
CA SER A 22 -22.37 25.93 1.27
C SER A 22 -21.99 24.65 0.54
N LEU A 23 -21.07 24.74 -0.42
CA LEU A 23 -20.35 23.60 -0.97
C LEU A 23 -19.53 23.00 0.20
N VAL A 24 -20.17 22.16 1.00
CA VAL A 24 -19.47 21.30 1.96
C VAL A 24 -18.62 20.38 1.14
N GLY A 25 -17.36 20.75 0.96
CA GLY A 25 -16.38 19.84 0.35
C GLY A 25 -16.42 18.51 1.09
N ALA A 26 -16.29 17.42 0.35
CA ALA A 26 -16.30 16.07 0.91
C ALA A 26 -15.21 15.95 1.99
N GLN A 27 -15.60 15.99 3.26
CA GLN A 27 -14.73 15.88 4.42
C GLN A 27 -14.92 14.50 5.06
N CYS A 28 -13.84 13.92 5.58
CA CYS A 28 -13.98 12.70 6.37
C CYS A 28 -14.71 12.99 7.67
N SER A 29 -15.59 12.07 8.11
CA SER A 29 -16.40 12.23 9.30
C SER A 29 -15.60 12.25 10.62
N ARG A 30 -14.38 11.70 10.58
CA ARG A 30 -13.43 11.59 11.70
C ARG A 30 -12.00 11.38 11.20
N ASP A 31 -11.05 11.35 12.12
CA ASP A 31 -9.69 10.89 11.87
C ASP A 31 -9.68 9.45 11.33
N ILE A 32 -8.92 9.22 10.27
CA ILE A 32 -8.78 7.93 9.60
C ILE A 32 -7.59 7.17 10.20
N GLN A 33 -7.84 6.02 10.80
CA GLN A 33 -6.82 5.19 11.47
C GLN A 33 -6.08 4.33 10.46
N VAL A 34 -4.79 4.58 10.27
CA VAL A 34 -3.94 3.93 9.29
C VAL A 34 -2.74 3.27 9.98
N PRO A 35 -2.92 2.10 10.62
CA PRO A 35 -1.76 1.34 11.06
C PRO A 35 -0.94 0.93 9.84
N VAL A 36 0.39 0.97 9.96
CA VAL A 36 1.33 0.76 8.86
C VAL A 36 2.48 -0.15 9.27
N SER A 37 3.04 -0.87 8.30
CA SER A 37 4.28 -1.62 8.46
C SER A 37 5.35 -1.09 7.50
N VAL A 38 6.62 -1.28 7.84
CA VAL A 38 7.72 -0.92 6.95
C VAL A 38 7.62 -1.72 5.65
N ILE A 39 7.58 -1.02 4.50
CA ILE A 39 7.50 -1.63 3.16
C ILE A 39 8.38 -0.83 2.20
N GLY A 40 9.69 -0.99 2.32
CA GLY A 40 10.66 -0.27 1.50
C GLY A 40 10.42 1.24 1.50
N ALA A 41 10.51 1.88 0.34
CA ALA A 41 10.20 3.31 0.17
C ALA A 41 8.69 3.61 0.21
N SER A 42 7.84 2.59 0.09
CA SER A 42 6.37 2.76 0.14
C SER A 42 5.90 3.24 1.51
N VAL A 43 6.49 2.71 2.58
CA VAL A 43 6.25 3.11 3.98
C VAL A 43 7.57 3.01 4.74
N VAL A 44 8.05 4.14 5.23
CA VAL A 44 9.28 4.28 6.02
C VAL A 44 8.91 4.65 7.45
N VAL A 45 9.50 3.95 8.41
CA VAL A 45 9.31 4.22 9.85
C VAL A 45 10.68 4.48 10.48
N ASN A 46 10.88 5.70 11.01
CA ASN A 46 12.08 6.13 11.72
C ASN A 46 11.69 6.65 13.11
N GLY A 47 11.76 5.79 14.10
CA GLY A 47 11.26 6.12 15.45
C GLY A 47 9.77 6.47 15.42
N ALA A 48 9.44 7.69 15.83
CA ALA A 48 8.06 8.20 15.79
C ALA A 48 7.66 8.78 14.41
N SER A 49 8.61 8.98 13.50
CA SER A 49 8.34 9.54 12.17
C SER A 49 7.92 8.45 11.20
N ILE A 50 6.80 8.67 10.53
CA ILE A 50 6.29 7.80 9.47
C ILE A 50 6.19 8.62 8.19
N SER A 51 6.86 8.17 7.14
CA SER A 51 6.96 8.84 5.84
C SER A 51 6.94 7.80 4.70
N GLY A 52 7.18 8.23 3.50
CA GLY A 52 7.25 7.38 2.31
C GLY A 52 6.08 7.59 1.36
N ILE A 53 6.12 6.89 0.24
CA ILE A 53 5.26 7.14 -0.91
C ILE A 53 3.77 7.19 -0.53
N TYR A 54 3.27 6.22 0.23
CA TYR A 54 1.84 6.16 0.60
C TYR A 54 1.45 7.11 1.73
N PRO A 55 2.18 7.20 2.87
CA PRO A 55 1.85 8.16 3.92
C PRO A 55 1.88 9.61 3.43
N ASP A 56 2.85 9.98 2.61
CA ASP A 56 3.00 11.36 2.12
C ASP A 56 1.93 11.69 1.08
N LEU A 57 1.56 10.73 0.22
CA LEU A 57 0.41 10.84 -0.67
C LEU A 57 -0.88 11.09 0.12
N LEU A 58 -1.18 10.25 1.11
CA LEU A 58 -2.40 10.39 1.93
C LEU A 58 -2.46 11.72 2.66
N ARG A 59 -1.36 12.18 3.27
CA ARG A 59 -1.30 13.51 3.92
C ARG A 59 -1.56 14.65 2.94
N SER A 60 -0.88 14.61 1.77
CA SER A 60 -1.05 15.63 0.73
C SER A 60 -2.49 15.71 0.22
N MET A 61 -3.14 14.57 0.12
CA MET A 61 -4.54 14.47 -0.33
C MET A 61 -5.50 14.87 0.77
N GLY A 62 -5.27 14.41 1.99
CA GLY A 62 -6.11 14.71 3.15
C GLY A 62 -6.17 16.20 3.48
N ALA A 63 -5.04 16.90 3.34
CA ALA A 63 -4.97 18.35 3.54
C ALA A 63 -5.91 19.15 2.61
N LYS A 64 -6.20 18.61 1.40
CA LYS A 64 -7.10 19.27 0.43
C LYS A 64 -8.59 19.03 0.72
N LEU A 65 -8.92 17.97 1.46
CA LEU A 65 -10.30 17.52 1.69
C LEU A 65 -10.70 17.54 3.17
N GLY A 66 -9.85 18.02 4.08
CA GLY A 66 -10.13 17.99 5.51
C GLY A 66 -10.17 16.57 6.10
N CYS A 67 -9.46 15.60 5.50
CA CYS A 67 -9.29 14.26 6.05
C CYS A 67 -7.95 14.17 6.78
N ASN A 68 -7.96 13.83 8.05
CA ASN A 68 -6.75 13.61 8.85
C ASN A 68 -6.44 12.11 8.94
N PHE A 69 -5.20 11.71 8.61
CA PHE A 69 -4.75 10.32 8.66
C PHE A 69 -3.80 10.12 9.83
N ILE A 70 -4.17 9.23 10.75
CA ILE A 70 -3.39 8.89 11.94
C ILE A 70 -2.61 7.60 11.66
N PHE A 71 -1.30 7.72 11.52
CA PHE A 71 -0.42 6.59 11.24
C PHE A 71 0.15 6.00 12.54
N THR A 72 0.11 4.66 12.66
CA THR A 72 0.67 3.93 13.81
C THR A 72 1.51 2.76 13.30
N PRO A 73 2.80 2.64 13.70
CA PRO A 73 3.64 1.54 13.22
C PRO A 73 3.28 0.23 13.91
N VAL A 74 3.09 -0.83 13.12
CA VAL A 74 2.82 -2.19 13.61
C VAL A 74 3.49 -3.23 12.68
N PRO A 75 3.79 -4.46 13.16
CA PRO A 75 4.23 -5.54 12.29
C PRO A 75 3.17 -5.90 11.24
N ARG A 76 3.59 -6.33 10.05
CA ARG A 76 2.66 -6.61 8.93
C ARG A 76 1.56 -7.61 9.29
N ALA A 77 1.89 -8.70 9.95
CA ALA A 77 0.90 -9.69 10.34
C ALA A 77 -0.17 -9.12 11.31
N ARG A 78 0.23 -8.22 12.20
CA ARG A 78 -0.70 -7.51 13.09
C ARG A 78 -1.58 -6.53 12.31
N LEU A 79 -1.02 -5.82 11.33
CA LEU A 79 -1.78 -4.94 10.45
C LEU A 79 -2.88 -5.69 9.70
N GLU A 80 -2.58 -6.86 9.12
CA GLU A 80 -3.58 -7.72 8.46
C GLU A 80 -4.71 -8.10 9.43
N ALA A 81 -4.36 -8.58 10.63
CA ALA A 81 -5.34 -8.96 11.64
C ALA A 81 -6.19 -7.77 12.13
N MET A 82 -5.59 -6.58 12.28
CA MET A 82 -6.32 -5.36 12.64
C MET A 82 -7.31 -4.97 11.54
N PHE A 83 -6.92 -5.05 10.27
CA PHE A 83 -7.80 -4.75 9.15
C PHE A 83 -8.99 -5.73 9.07
N GLU A 84 -8.76 -7.02 9.18
CA GLU A 84 -9.80 -8.05 9.20
C GLU A 84 -10.79 -7.88 10.36
N ALA A 85 -10.27 -7.44 11.52
CA ALA A 85 -11.09 -7.16 12.70
C ALA A 85 -11.84 -5.82 12.65
N GLY A 86 -11.59 -4.95 11.64
CA GLY A 86 -12.16 -3.60 11.55
C GLY A 86 -11.54 -2.62 12.54
N LYS A 87 -10.28 -2.84 12.94
CA LYS A 87 -9.49 -1.95 13.82
C LYS A 87 -8.48 -1.09 13.02
N ALA A 88 -8.51 -1.17 11.71
CA ALA A 88 -7.78 -0.34 10.77
C ALA A 88 -8.74 0.13 9.68
N ASP A 89 -8.71 1.41 9.35
CA ASP A 89 -9.55 1.99 8.31
C ASP A 89 -8.98 1.72 6.93
N LEU A 90 -7.65 1.73 6.81
CA LEU A 90 -6.94 1.46 5.57
C LEU A 90 -5.93 0.33 5.75
N LEU A 91 -5.73 -0.47 4.69
CA LEU A 91 -4.60 -1.37 4.54
C LEU A 91 -3.75 -0.89 3.36
N ILE A 92 -2.51 -0.45 3.62
CA ILE A 92 -1.62 0.21 2.65
C ILE A 92 -0.16 -0.26 2.72
N PRO A 93 0.51 -0.41 1.58
CA PRO A 93 -0.05 -0.91 0.34
C PRO A 93 -0.43 -2.39 0.47
N ALA A 94 -1.30 -2.87 -0.40
CA ALA A 94 -1.68 -4.27 -0.41
C ALA A 94 -1.96 -4.76 -1.83
N SER A 95 -1.65 -6.03 -2.12
CA SER A 95 -2.10 -6.73 -3.32
C SER A 95 -3.58 -7.07 -3.19
N SER A 96 -4.32 -7.05 -4.30
CA SER A 96 -5.69 -7.56 -4.33
C SER A 96 -5.69 -9.07 -4.13
N THR A 97 -6.47 -9.54 -3.17
CA THR A 97 -6.67 -10.97 -2.89
C THR A 97 -8.09 -11.24 -2.43
N PRO A 98 -8.68 -12.43 -2.77
CA PRO A 98 -10.04 -12.78 -2.33
C PRO A 98 -10.24 -12.72 -0.82
N ARG A 99 -9.21 -13.02 -0.03
CA ARG A 99 -9.24 -12.93 1.43
C ARG A 99 -9.45 -11.48 1.89
N ARG A 100 -8.71 -10.52 1.33
CA ARG A 100 -8.81 -9.10 1.70
C ARG A 100 -10.10 -8.47 1.20
N ASP A 101 -10.61 -8.91 0.04
CA ASP A 101 -11.86 -8.42 -0.57
C ASP A 101 -13.08 -8.66 0.33
N GLN A 102 -13.04 -9.70 1.19
CA GLN A 102 -14.09 -9.97 2.19
C GLN A 102 -14.18 -8.87 3.26
N HIS A 103 -13.08 -8.16 3.53
CA HIS A 103 -12.98 -7.19 4.62
C HIS A 103 -12.96 -5.74 4.15
N GLY A 104 -12.66 -5.48 2.88
CA GLY A 104 -12.50 -4.12 2.36
C GLY A 104 -12.88 -3.93 0.90
N LEU A 105 -13.01 -2.65 0.54
CA LEU A 105 -13.12 -2.21 -0.84
C LEU A 105 -11.70 -1.93 -1.37
N PHE A 106 -11.30 -2.62 -2.41
CA PHE A 106 -9.98 -2.43 -3.02
C PHE A 106 -9.99 -1.25 -4.00
N ILE A 107 -9.03 -0.35 -3.84
CA ILE A 107 -8.75 0.75 -4.76
C ILE A 107 -7.39 0.47 -5.42
N PRO A 108 -7.37 0.04 -6.70
CA PRO A 108 -6.14 -0.25 -7.41
C PRO A 108 -5.37 1.05 -7.67
N MET A 109 -4.08 1.06 -7.30
CA MET A 109 -3.23 2.23 -7.46
C MET A 109 -2.22 2.07 -8.59
N LEU A 110 -1.65 0.87 -8.75
CA LEU A 110 -0.67 0.53 -9.78
C LEU A 110 -0.63 -0.99 -10.02
N GLY A 111 -0.07 -1.38 -11.17
CA GLY A 111 0.29 -2.77 -11.42
C GLY A 111 1.58 -3.13 -10.70
N SER A 112 1.62 -4.30 -10.07
CA SER A 112 2.81 -4.82 -9.40
C SER A 112 2.87 -6.33 -9.53
N ARG A 113 4.06 -6.90 -9.49
CA ARG A 113 4.24 -8.35 -9.36
C ARG A 113 5.36 -8.69 -8.36
N PRO A 114 5.22 -9.75 -7.59
CA PRO A 114 6.32 -10.32 -6.85
C PRO A 114 7.24 -11.09 -7.81
N LEU A 115 8.53 -11.10 -7.47
CA LEU A 115 9.53 -11.90 -8.15
C LEU A 115 10.23 -12.82 -7.14
N LEU A 116 10.76 -13.92 -7.63
CA LEU A 116 11.78 -14.67 -6.89
C LEU A 116 13.06 -13.84 -6.90
N ILE A 117 13.55 -13.52 -5.72
CA ILE A 117 14.74 -12.69 -5.51
C ILE A 117 15.79 -13.53 -4.81
N SER A 118 16.98 -13.60 -5.40
CA SER A 118 18.16 -14.26 -4.84
C SER A 118 19.39 -13.40 -5.10
N LEU A 119 20.55 -13.82 -4.63
CA LEU A 119 21.82 -13.19 -5.01
C LEU A 119 22.37 -13.78 -6.31
N GLN A 120 23.06 -12.97 -7.07
CA GLN A 120 23.79 -13.40 -8.26
C GLN A 120 24.80 -14.49 -7.87
N GLY A 121 24.93 -15.49 -8.71
CA GLY A 121 25.81 -16.65 -8.47
C GLY A 121 25.69 -17.68 -9.61
N ALA A 122 26.40 -18.80 -9.46
CA ALA A 122 26.51 -19.83 -10.49
C ALA A 122 25.27 -20.73 -10.64
N ARG A 123 24.25 -20.62 -9.76
CA ARG A 123 23.07 -21.48 -9.90
C ARG A 123 22.30 -21.20 -11.19
N ALA A 124 21.70 -22.24 -11.75
CA ALA A 124 20.79 -22.12 -12.88
C ALA A 124 19.57 -21.26 -12.52
N SER A 125 18.96 -20.63 -13.53
CA SER A 125 17.69 -19.88 -13.35
C SER A 125 16.58 -20.78 -12.85
N ILE A 126 15.65 -20.18 -12.10
CA ILE A 126 14.40 -20.80 -11.68
C ILE A 126 13.27 -20.07 -12.39
N ASN A 127 12.52 -20.80 -13.23
CA ASN A 127 11.53 -20.24 -14.12
C ASN A 127 10.09 -20.57 -13.72
N THR A 128 9.91 -21.51 -12.77
CA THR A 128 8.59 -21.92 -12.28
C THR A 128 8.62 -22.15 -10.77
N MET A 129 7.45 -22.13 -10.14
CA MET A 129 7.34 -22.53 -8.72
C MET A 129 7.70 -24.00 -8.52
N GLN A 130 7.40 -24.85 -9.49
CA GLN A 130 7.74 -26.28 -9.42
C GLN A 130 9.26 -26.48 -9.37
N GLU A 131 10.02 -25.76 -10.20
CA GLU A 131 11.50 -25.80 -10.13
C GLU A 131 12.02 -25.32 -8.76
N LEU A 132 11.41 -24.29 -8.16
CA LEU A 132 11.77 -23.85 -6.81
C LEU A 132 11.47 -24.93 -5.75
N ILE A 133 10.34 -25.63 -5.88
CA ILE A 133 9.95 -26.74 -4.99
C ILE A 133 10.96 -27.90 -5.09
N GLU A 134 11.44 -28.21 -6.27
CA GLU A 134 12.38 -29.30 -6.54
C GLU A 134 13.81 -29.00 -6.06
N ARG A 135 14.19 -27.71 -6.00
CA ARG A 135 15.50 -27.25 -5.47
C ARG A 135 15.54 -27.29 -3.95
N ARG A 136 15.59 -28.50 -3.39
CA ARG A 136 15.49 -28.74 -1.95
C ARG A 136 16.62 -28.16 -1.13
N GLU A 137 17.74 -27.84 -1.76
CA GLU A 137 18.90 -27.17 -1.13
C GLU A 137 18.65 -25.70 -0.82
N LEU A 138 17.65 -25.04 -1.48
CA LEU A 138 17.40 -23.62 -1.32
C LEU A 138 16.52 -23.33 -0.09
N ARG A 139 17.01 -22.48 0.78
CA ARG A 139 16.30 -21.94 1.95
C ARG A 139 15.59 -20.66 1.53
N VAL A 140 14.29 -20.58 1.78
CA VAL A 140 13.47 -19.44 1.37
C VAL A 140 12.96 -18.71 2.60
N ALA A 141 13.07 -17.37 2.63
CA ALA A 141 12.43 -16.57 3.65
C ALA A 141 11.27 -15.76 3.04
N LEU A 142 10.15 -15.71 3.76
CA LEU A 142 8.98 -14.90 3.41
C LEU A 142 8.63 -13.96 4.57
N VAL A 143 8.06 -12.81 4.25
CA VAL A 143 7.59 -11.88 5.29
C VAL A 143 6.20 -12.34 5.77
N ARG A 144 6.06 -12.50 7.07
CA ARG A 144 4.80 -12.87 7.72
C ARG A 144 3.72 -11.81 7.46
N GLY A 145 2.60 -12.23 6.88
CA GLY A 145 1.50 -11.34 6.51
C GLY A 145 1.58 -10.81 5.07
N TYR A 146 2.64 -11.13 4.29
CA TYR A 146 2.57 -10.90 2.85
C TYR A 146 1.65 -11.93 2.20
N ASP A 147 0.90 -11.48 1.20
CA ASP A 147 -0.04 -12.32 0.47
C ASP A 147 -0.12 -11.84 -0.99
N TYR A 148 0.15 -12.77 -1.91
CA TYR A 148 0.08 -12.57 -3.36
C TYR A 148 -0.91 -13.56 -4.01
N GLY A 149 -1.87 -14.05 -3.21
CA GLY A 149 -2.93 -14.94 -3.68
C GLY A 149 -2.64 -16.43 -3.50
N ALA A 150 -3.56 -17.25 -4.00
CA ALA A 150 -3.56 -18.70 -3.76
C ALA A 150 -2.28 -19.43 -4.19
N PRO A 151 -1.66 -19.14 -5.35
CA PRO A 151 -0.40 -19.80 -5.73
C PRO A 151 0.73 -19.54 -4.74
N TYR A 152 0.85 -18.29 -4.25
CA TYR A 152 1.84 -17.94 -3.24
C TYR A 152 1.62 -18.69 -1.92
N GLN A 153 0.37 -18.82 -1.48
CA GLN A 153 0.03 -19.56 -0.26
C GLN A 153 0.30 -21.06 -0.41
N ALA A 154 0.01 -21.63 -1.57
CA ALA A 154 0.31 -23.03 -1.87
C ALA A 154 1.81 -23.31 -1.86
N LEU A 155 2.61 -22.43 -2.49
CA LEU A 155 4.06 -22.51 -2.47
C LEU A 155 4.61 -22.41 -1.04
N ALA A 156 4.14 -21.45 -0.24
CA ALA A 156 4.57 -21.29 1.14
C ALA A 156 4.29 -22.54 1.98
N LYS A 157 3.11 -23.15 1.80
CA LYS A 157 2.74 -24.42 2.47
C LYS A 157 3.69 -25.55 2.07
N GLU A 158 4.00 -25.69 0.78
CA GLU A 158 4.90 -26.72 0.29
C GLU A 158 6.34 -26.54 0.80
N LEU A 159 6.89 -25.32 0.72
CA LEU A 159 8.21 -25.01 1.27
C LEU A 159 8.30 -25.26 2.79
N SER A 160 7.21 -24.97 3.50
CA SER A 160 7.10 -25.25 4.94
C SER A 160 7.10 -26.74 5.24
N SER A 161 6.37 -27.56 4.46
CA SER A 161 6.34 -29.02 4.62
C SER A 161 7.70 -29.66 4.41
N GLN A 162 8.53 -29.03 3.57
CA GLN A 162 9.92 -29.44 3.30
C GLN A 162 10.93 -28.93 4.36
N GLY A 163 10.48 -28.16 5.37
CA GLY A 163 11.34 -27.66 6.45
C GLY A 163 12.33 -26.57 6.04
N ARG A 164 12.14 -25.91 4.89
CA ARG A 164 13.06 -24.91 4.35
C ARG A 164 12.46 -23.51 4.17
N LEU A 165 11.30 -23.27 4.74
CA LEU A 165 10.67 -21.96 4.80
C LEU A 165 10.93 -21.28 6.15
N PHE A 166 11.40 -20.04 6.08
CA PHE A 166 11.61 -19.16 7.22
C PHE A 166 10.64 -17.98 7.13
N TYR A 167 10.00 -17.62 8.24
CA TYR A 167 9.13 -16.46 8.29
C TYR A 167 9.75 -15.33 9.10
N GLU A 168 9.97 -14.19 8.44
CA GLU A 168 10.50 -12.98 9.04
C GLU A 168 9.41 -11.94 9.32
N VAL A 169 9.71 -11.01 10.24
CA VAL A 169 8.75 -9.99 10.64
C VAL A 169 8.60 -8.87 9.60
N ASP A 170 9.68 -8.62 8.83
CA ASP A 170 9.76 -7.58 7.81
C ASP A 170 10.79 -7.89 6.72
N ALA A 171 10.81 -7.08 5.66
CA ALA A 171 11.70 -7.25 4.52
C ALA A 171 13.16 -6.93 4.86
N LEU A 172 13.43 -6.10 5.86
CA LEU A 172 14.80 -5.82 6.29
C LEU A 172 15.45 -7.03 6.97
N SER A 173 14.70 -7.75 7.79
CA SER A 173 15.15 -9.02 8.38
C SER A 173 15.46 -10.05 7.29
N VAL A 174 14.62 -10.14 6.25
CA VAL A 174 14.89 -10.98 5.07
C VAL A 174 16.19 -10.54 4.37
N ALA A 175 16.38 -9.23 4.13
CA ALA A 175 17.58 -8.71 3.48
C ALA A 175 18.87 -9.06 4.25
N ARG A 176 18.82 -8.99 5.59
CA ARG A 176 19.96 -9.38 6.45
C ARG A 176 20.27 -10.87 6.36
N LEU A 177 19.27 -11.72 6.36
CA LEU A 177 19.46 -13.17 6.20
C LEU A 177 20.02 -13.51 4.81
N MET A 178 19.60 -12.80 3.75
CA MET A 178 20.20 -12.94 2.41
C MET A 178 21.64 -12.48 2.39
N GLN A 179 21.97 -11.33 2.99
CA GLN A 179 23.32 -10.79 3.05
C GLN A 179 24.27 -11.70 3.78
N SER A 180 23.84 -12.37 4.85
CA SER A 180 24.62 -13.32 5.62
C SER A 180 24.74 -14.71 4.98
N GLY A 181 24.00 -14.97 3.89
CA GLY A 181 23.93 -16.29 3.26
C GLY A 181 23.15 -17.34 4.07
N PHE A 182 22.38 -16.91 5.08
CA PHE A 182 21.52 -17.84 5.84
C PHE A 182 20.32 -18.32 5.03
N ILE A 183 19.78 -17.48 4.14
CA ILE A 183 18.75 -17.85 3.18
C ILE A 183 19.24 -17.60 1.74
N ASP A 184 18.69 -18.33 0.80
CA ASP A 184 19.09 -18.31 -0.60
C ASP A 184 18.15 -17.49 -1.48
N ALA A 185 16.86 -17.37 -1.08
CA ALA A 185 15.85 -16.67 -1.87
C ALA A 185 14.71 -16.11 -1.02
N THR A 186 13.99 -15.14 -1.61
CA THR A 186 12.72 -14.61 -1.11
C THR A 186 11.76 -14.33 -2.25
N ILE A 187 10.47 -14.11 -1.94
CA ILE A 187 9.46 -13.71 -2.92
C ILE A 187 8.74 -12.46 -2.43
N MET A 188 8.96 -11.35 -3.12
CA MET A 188 8.27 -10.08 -2.90
C MET A 188 8.44 -9.15 -4.11
N ALA A 189 7.76 -8.01 -4.13
CA ALA A 189 8.06 -6.99 -5.14
C ALA A 189 9.49 -6.44 -4.90
N PRO A 190 10.35 -6.40 -5.92
CA PRO A 190 11.74 -5.94 -5.79
C PRO A 190 11.88 -4.55 -5.18
N THR A 191 10.93 -3.65 -5.43
CA THR A 191 10.88 -2.31 -4.82
C THR A 191 10.84 -2.35 -3.28
N ILE A 192 10.28 -3.40 -2.70
CA ILE A 192 10.24 -3.55 -1.23
C ILE A 192 11.64 -3.84 -0.70
N LEU A 193 12.29 -4.87 -1.25
CA LEU A 193 13.62 -5.28 -0.80
C LEU A 193 14.67 -4.20 -1.06
N ALA A 194 14.66 -3.61 -2.26
CA ALA A 194 15.55 -2.52 -2.62
C ALA A 194 15.37 -1.30 -1.71
N GLY A 195 14.12 -0.92 -1.42
CA GLY A 195 13.84 0.22 -0.57
C GLY A 195 14.29 0.05 0.90
N VAL A 196 14.20 -1.16 1.47
CA VAL A 196 14.73 -1.40 2.83
C VAL A 196 16.26 -1.48 2.82
N ALA A 197 16.86 -2.02 1.77
CA ALA A 197 18.31 -2.18 1.66
C ALA A 197 19.03 -0.83 1.49
N GLN A 198 18.43 0.14 0.82
CA GLN A 198 18.99 1.49 0.66
C GLN A 198 19.09 2.27 1.98
N ASN A 199 18.30 1.91 2.99
CA ASN A 199 18.18 2.65 4.24
C ASN A 199 18.89 1.98 5.43
N ASP A 200 19.59 0.85 5.23
CA ASP A 200 20.29 0.14 6.32
C ASP A 200 21.72 -0.28 5.90
N ALA A 201 22.72 0.28 6.58
CA ALA A 201 24.13 0.02 6.29
C ALA A 201 24.53 -1.47 6.38
N ARG A 202 23.79 -2.29 7.14
CA ARG A 202 24.08 -3.73 7.31
C ARG A 202 23.78 -4.56 6.08
N VAL A 203 23.06 -4.00 5.12
CA VAL A 203 22.71 -4.65 3.84
C VAL A 203 23.16 -3.80 2.65
N TYR A 204 24.15 -2.91 2.88
CA TYR A 204 24.74 -2.11 1.82
C TYR A 204 25.33 -3.02 0.73
N GLY A 205 25.15 -2.62 -0.54
CA GLY A 205 25.60 -3.38 -1.71
C GLY A 205 24.76 -4.64 -2.01
N LEU A 206 23.65 -4.87 -1.29
CA LEU A 206 22.78 -6.01 -1.57
C LEU A 206 22.04 -5.84 -2.92
N VAL A 207 21.58 -4.63 -3.19
CA VAL A 207 20.70 -4.34 -4.35
C VAL A 207 21.42 -4.62 -5.67
N GLU A 208 22.70 -4.29 -5.78
CA GLU A 208 23.54 -4.48 -6.96
C GLU A 208 23.82 -5.95 -7.27
N ARG A 209 23.59 -6.82 -6.31
CA ARG A 209 23.83 -8.27 -6.39
C ARG A 209 22.54 -9.07 -6.54
N LEU A 210 21.39 -8.42 -6.63
CA LEU A 210 20.12 -9.12 -6.76
C LEU A 210 19.99 -9.79 -8.12
N ARG A 211 19.46 -11.00 -8.10
CA ARG A 211 18.96 -11.74 -9.24
C ARG A 211 17.44 -11.78 -9.13
N LEU A 212 16.76 -11.28 -10.13
CA LEU A 212 15.32 -11.12 -10.16
C LEU A 212 14.73 -12.08 -11.21
N GLU A 213 13.89 -13.02 -10.78
CA GLU A 213 13.32 -14.07 -11.63
C GLU A 213 11.80 -14.05 -11.54
N GLY A 214 11.14 -13.94 -12.70
CA GLY A 214 9.68 -13.97 -12.78
C GLY A 214 9.17 -15.42 -12.75
N LEU A 215 8.19 -15.67 -11.89
CA LEU A 215 7.47 -16.95 -11.85
C LEU A 215 6.10 -16.76 -12.54
N PRO A 216 5.77 -17.57 -13.58
CA PRO A 216 4.50 -17.46 -14.31
C PRO A 216 3.27 -17.58 -13.40
N GLU A 217 3.38 -18.36 -12.34
CA GLU A 217 2.29 -18.56 -11.36
C GLU A 217 2.06 -17.33 -10.46
N LEU A 218 3.00 -16.37 -10.48
CA LEU A 218 2.87 -15.05 -9.82
C LEU A 218 2.85 -13.94 -10.87
N PRO A 219 1.77 -13.83 -11.64
CA PRO A 219 1.67 -12.86 -12.73
C PRO A 219 1.56 -11.42 -12.20
N TRP A 220 1.51 -10.48 -13.12
CA TRP A 220 1.14 -9.11 -12.80
C TRP A 220 -0.24 -9.06 -12.15
N GLY A 221 -0.30 -8.40 -11.01
CA GLY A 221 -1.52 -8.09 -10.29
C GLY A 221 -1.64 -6.60 -10.01
N MET A 222 -2.65 -6.24 -9.22
CA MET A 222 -2.82 -4.86 -8.76
C MET A 222 -2.37 -4.72 -7.32
N SER A 223 -1.60 -3.67 -7.05
CA SER A 223 -1.30 -3.16 -5.72
C SER A 223 -2.06 -1.86 -5.48
N GLY A 224 -2.53 -1.65 -4.27
CA GLY A 224 -3.35 -0.49 -3.96
C GLY A 224 -3.65 -0.35 -2.48
N ILE A 225 -4.80 0.22 -2.21
CA ILE A 225 -5.29 0.54 -0.87
C ILE A 225 -6.63 -0.14 -0.66
N TYR A 226 -6.80 -0.83 0.46
CA TYR A 226 -8.10 -1.29 0.91
C TYR A 226 -8.72 -0.29 1.88
N LEU A 227 -10.01 0.00 1.68
CA LEU A 227 -10.88 0.74 2.58
C LEU A 227 -11.70 -0.25 3.39
N SER A 228 -11.66 -0.19 4.71
CA SER A 228 -12.39 -1.13 5.58
C SER A 228 -13.91 -1.00 5.38
N ARG A 229 -14.58 -2.14 5.18
CA ARG A 229 -16.07 -2.20 5.18
C ARG A 229 -16.65 -2.17 6.59
N LYS A 230 -15.84 -2.49 7.62
CA LYS A 230 -16.30 -2.60 9.00
C LYS A 230 -16.17 -1.30 9.79
N SER A 231 -15.11 -0.52 9.56
CA SER A 231 -14.79 0.65 10.38
C SER A 231 -15.12 1.97 9.73
N LEU A 232 -15.17 2.05 8.39
CA LEU A 232 -15.52 3.27 7.67
C LEU A 232 -17.02 3.36 7.40
N THR A 233 -17.58 4.57 7.55
CA THR A 233 -18.94 4.87 7.09
C THR A 233 -19.03 4.79 5.56
N ALA A 234 -20.24 4.61 5.01
CA ALA A 234 -20.44 4.64 3.57
C ALA A 234 -20.00 5.98 2.95
N GLN A 235 -20.19 7.08 3.66
CA GLN A 235 -19.77 8.42 3.24
C GLN A 235 -18.24 8.51 3.19
N ASP A 236 -17.52 8.06 4.22
CA ASP A 236 -16.06 8.07 4.24
C ASP A 236 -15.48 7.16 3.15
N GLN A 237 -16.08 5.97 2.93
CA GLN A 237 -15.67 5.08 1.84
C GLN A 237 -15.83 5.76 0.47
N ALA A 238 -16.94 6.46 0.23
CA ALA A 238 -17.18 7.17 -1.04
C ALA A 238 -16.16 8.30 -1.23
N THR A 239 -15.96 9.13 -0.21
CA THR A 239 -14.99 10.24 -0.21
C THR A 239 -13.56 9.76 -0.47
N LEU A 240 -13.11 8.74 0.28
CA LEU A 240 -11.77 8.18 0.14
C LEU A 240 -11.58 7.47 -1.22
N ARG A 241 -12.62 6.77 -1.71
CA ARG A 241 -12.58 6.14 -3.03
C ARG A 241 -12.36 7.15 -4.14
N GLU A 242 -13.15 8.21 -4.18
CA GLU A 242 -13.03 9.26 -5.20
C GLU A 242 -11.63 9.88 -5.18
N LEU A 243 -11.15 10.20 -3.99
CA LEU A 243 -9.83 10.77 -3.77
C LEU A 243 -8.71 9.86 -4.31
N LEU A 244 -8.72 8.59 -3.90
CA LEU A 244 -7.70 7.60 -4.28
C LEU A 244 -7.77 7.26 -5.76
N ASP A 245 -8.95 7.14 -6.34
CA ASP A 245 -9.12 6.94 -7.78
C ASP A 245 -8.57 8.12 -8.60
N LYS A 246 -8.76 9.34 -8.14
CA LYS A 246 -8.17 10.53 -8.76
C LYS A 246 -6.64 10.50 -8.68
N ALA A 247 -6.08 10.14 -7.53
CA ALA A 247 -4.64 10.02 -7.35
C ALA A 247 -4.04 8.90 -8.24
N ALA A 248 -4.70 7.74 -8.31
CA ALA A 248 -4.24 6.64 -9.15
C ALA A 248 -4.16 7.02 -10.65
N ARG A 249 -5.09 7.87 -11.12
CA ARG A 249 -5.10 8.35 -12.51
C ARG A 249 -4.13 9.50 -12.77
N SER A 250 -3.67 10.22 -11.75
CA SER A 250 -2.83 11.41 -11.92
C SER A 250 -1.37 11.12 -12.27
N GLY A 251 -0.91 9.87 -12.14
CA GLY A 251 0.49 9.49 -12.33
C GLY A 251 1.41 9.79 -11.14
N ILE A 252 0.96 10.57 -10.14
CA ILE A 252 1.78 11.01 -9.00
C ILE A 252 2.43 9.86 -8.22
N LEU A 253 1.74 8.71 -8.16
CA LEU A 253 2.26 7.54 -7.48
C LEU A 253 3.44 6.94 -8.26
N MET A 254 3.33 6.82 -9.59
CA MET A 254 4.40 6.32 -10.45
C MET A 254 5.62 7.23 -10.41
N GLU A 255 5.42 8.54 -10.48
CA GLU A 255 6.51 9.54 -10.32
C GLU A 255 7.21 9.40 -8.96
N SER A 256 6.43 9.10 -7.89
CA SER A 256 7.01 8.88 -6.56
C SER A 256 7.86 7.61 -6.53
N PHE A 257 7.44 6.52 -7.16
CA PHE A 257 8.26 5.32 -7.29
C PHE A 257 9.54 5.56 -8.10
N GLN A 258 9.46 6.34 -9.18
CA GLN A 258 10.62 6.70 -10.02
C GLN A 258 11.69 7.50 -9.27
N ARG A 259 11.30 8.31 -8.29
CA ARG A 259 12.26 9.04 -7.43
C ARG A 259 13.03 8.15 -6.45
N HIS A 260 12.49 6.97 -6.14
CA HIS A 260 13.05 6.08 -5.10
C HIS A 260 13.70 4.81 -5.64
N HIS A 261 13.52 4.48 -6.90
CA HIS A 261 13.98 3.21 -7.47
C HIS A 261 14.59 3.38 -8.86
N SER A 262 15.56 2.52 -9.18
CA SER A 262 16.13 2.45 -10.53
C SER A 262 15.08 2.00 -11.56
N GLN A 263 15.25 2.45 -12.80
CA GLN A 263 14.39 2.08 -13.92
C GLN A 263 14.35 0.56 -14.14
N GLU A 264 15.46 -0.14 -13.90
CA GLU A 264 15.54 -1.60 -14.03
C GLU A 264 14.57 -2.30 -13.07
N ILE A 265 14.60 -1.95 -11.77
CA ILE A 265 13.70 -2.52 -10.76
C ILE A 265 12.25 -2.20 -11.10
N LEU A 266 11.95 -0.97 -11.53
CA LEU A 266 10.59 -0.55 -11.86
C LEU A 266 10.04 -1.33 -13.06
N THR A 267 10.80 -1.44 -14.14
CA THR A 267 10.37 -2.14 -15.36
C THR A 267 9.97 -3.59 -15.08
N LEU A 268 10.66 -4.24 -14.15
CA LEU A 268 10.41 -5.63 -13.81
C LEU A 268 9.22 -5.83 -12.84
N SER A 269 8.86 -4.82 -12.05
CA SER A 269 7.98 -5.05 -10.91
C SER A 269 6.84 -4.06 -10.74
N ILE A 270 6.87 -2.90 -11.37
CA ILE A 270 5.87 -1.83 -11.23
C ILE A 270 5.45 -1.34 -12.62
N ARG A 271 4.16 -1.08 -12.80
CA ARG A 271 3.63 -0.44 -14.02
C ARG A 271 2.44 0.48 -13.65
N PRO A 272 2.16 1.50 -14.45
CA PRO A 272 0.95 2.31 -14.28
C PRO A 272 -0.32 1.45 -14.23
N ARG A 273 -1.36 1.99 -13.59
CA ARG A 273 -2.70 1.39 -13.56
C ARG A 273 -3.33 1.39 -14.94
#